data_b8b6d6e2bbb8cfaa0a66c01949d117c8
#
_entry.id   b8b6d6e2bbb8cfaa0a66c01949d117c8
#
_cell.length_a   1.000
_cell.length_b   1.000
_cell.length_c   1.000
_cell.angle_alpha   90.00
_cell.angle_beta   90.00
_cell.angle_gamma   90.00
#
_symmetry.space_group_name_H-M   'P 1'
#
loop_
_entity.id
_entity.type
_entity.pdbx_description
1 polymer ?
#
loop_
_entity_poly.entity_id
_entity_poly.type
_entity_poly.pdbx_seq_one_letter_code
_entity_poly.pdbx_strand_id
1 'polypeptide(L)'
;NDEFIRHSTTGFDAYRDAVEPYTLDLAEAITGVPATAIRELAHAYAGADRAQLLWTLGITEHHNAVDNVLGLCNLALLTGHVGRWGSGLVPLRGQNNVQGGGDMGALPNKLPGFQDIGDPVAMAKFEAVYGTALNPAPGLHLTLMFEAMERRDIRAVYVIGENPADSEADVEHARALLSGLDTLVVQDIFLTRTAALADVVFPASVAWAESDGTVTSSERRVQRCRSALSPPGEARGDIEIICDLAGAMGVGLGPREPEAAWNELRSLSPMHAGMSWARLEAEGGLQWPCPTDDHPGSPFLHGWLWEDDLGGREPAPFSVVEHAGPHEQLSDEFPFRLTTGRSLDSYNTGVQSGGFESPIRYGDALDVSPSDAAMLGVADGERVRVSSPRGSVEMPVRIQPDIPPGLTFTTFHFPELVDVNVLTNDAWDKKSGTSEFKAAAVRIDKLGAHR
;
A
#
# COMPACT_ATOMS: atom_id res chain seq x y z
N ASN A 1 19.03 -13.18 19.93
CA ASN A 1 20.14 -12.35 20.41
C ASN A 1 19.84 -11.84 21.82
N ASP A 2 20.22 -12.64 22.83
CA ASP A 2 19.85 -12.38 24.22
C ASP A 2 20.39 -11.07 24.78
N GLU A 3 21.54 -10.63 24.32
CA GLU A 3 22.13 -9.36 24.74
C GLU A 3 21.31 -8.19 24.22
N PHE A 4 20.97 -8.21 22.94
CA PHE A 4 20.12 -7.20 22.31
C PHE A 4 18.72 -7.16 22.95
N ILE A 5 18.11 -8.34 23.19
CA ILE A 5 16.79 -8.44 23.83
C ILE A 5 16.82 -7.77 25.21
N ARG A 6 17.82 -8.07 26.04
CA ARG A 6 17.92 -7.51 27.41
C ARG A 6 18.21 -6.03 27.43
N HIS A 7 19.02 -5.55 26.48
CA HIS A 7 19.44 -4.16 26.42
C HIS A 7 18.41 -3.25 25.76
N SER A 8 17.92 -3.68 24.59
CA SER A 8 17.25 -2.78 23.63
C SER A 8 15.74 -3.00 23.55
N THR A 9 15.18 -4.00 24.28
CA THR A 9 13.77 -4.33 24.14
C THR A 9 13.04 -4.44 25.48
N THR A 10 11.71 -4.40 25.43
CA THR A 10 10.82 -4.66 26.56
C THR A 10 9.69 -5.60 26.17
N GLY A 11 9.04 -6.26 27.15
CA GLY A 11 7.88 -7.14 26.89
C GLY A 11 8.23 -8.53 26.36
N PHE A 12 9.51 -8.95 26.34
CA PHE A 12 9.93 -10.21 25.78
C PHE A 12 9.27 -11.45 26.44
N ASP A 13 9.13 -11.47 27.79
CA ASP A 13 8.53 -12.59 28.48
C ASP A 13 7.06 -12.82 28.07
N ALA A 14 6.28 -11.74 28.01
CA ALA A 14 4.88 -11.83 27.55
C ALA A 14 4.79 -12.30 26.08
N TYR A 15 5.69 -11.82 25.22
CA TYR A 15 5.78 -12.28 23.84
C TYR A 15 6.15 -13.76 23.74
N ARG A 16 7.18 -14.22 24.49
CA ARG A 16 7.59 -15.62 24.52
C ARG A 16 6.42 -16.53 24.92
N ASP A 17 5.72 -16.17 25.99
CA ASP A 17 4.60 -16.95 26.50
C ASP A 17 3.43 -16.99 25.49
N ALA A 18 3.21 -15.91 24.75
CA ALA A 18 2.17 -15.83 23.72
C ALA A 18 2.50 -16.66 22.46
N VAL A 19 3.77 -16.82 22.10
CA VAL A 19 4.15 -17.61 20.92
C VAL A 19 4.35 -19.10 21.22
N GLU A 20 4.44 -19.51 22.49
CA GLU A 20 4.64 -20.91 22.89
C GLU A 20 3.62 -21.89 22.27
N PRO A 21 2.32 -21.56 22.14
CA PRO A 21 1.34 -22.44 21.50
C PRO A 21 1.56 -22.66 20.00
N TYR A 22 2.30 -21.79 19.32
CA TYR A 22 2.55 -21.87 17.88
C TYR A 22 3.72 -22.79 17.57
N THR A 23 3.49 -24.11 17.72
CA THR A 23 4.49 -25.14 17.41
C THR A 23 4.77 -25.21 15.91
N LEU A 24 5.90 -25.83 15.53
CA LEU A 24 6.22 -26.04 14.12
C LEU A 24 5.18 -26.93 13.41
N ASP A 25 4.63 -27.92 14.09
CA ASP A 25 3.59 -28.80 13.53
C ASP A 25 2.29 -28.01 13.28
N LEU A 26 1.92 -27.10 14.19
CA LEU A 26 0.78 -26.21 14.00
C LEU A 26 1.04 -25.24 12.84
N ALA A 27 2.25 -24.69 12.76
CA ALA A 27 2.63 -23.78 11.66
C ALA A 27 2.57 -24.50 10.31
N GLU A 28 3.08 -25.73 10.20
CA GLU A 28 2.95 -26.55 9.00
C GLU A 28 1.49 -26.81 8.63
N ALA A 29 0.66 -27.18 9.61
CA ALA A 29 -0.76 -27.44 9.39
C ALA A 29 -1.53 -26.21 8.87
N ILE A 30 -1.19 -25.02 9.36
CA ILE A 30 -1.83 -23.76 8.95
C ILE A 30 -1.32 -23.27 7.58
N THR A 31 0.00 -23.32 7.39
CA THR A 31 0.65 -22.67 6.23
C THR A 31 0.88 -23.60 5.05
N GLY A 32 0.88 -24.91 5.26
CA GLY A 32 1.31 -25.90 4.29
C GLY A 32 2.84 -25.91 4.05
N VAL A 33 3.61 -25.07 4.76
CA VAL A 33 5.07 -25.05 4.67
C VAL A 33 5.66 -26.09 5.61
N PRO A 34 6.53 -27.01 5.14
CA PRO A 34 7.10 -28.05 6.00
C PRO A 34 7.84 -27.47 7.22
N ALA A 35 7.62 -28.07 8.40
CA ALA A 35 8.24 -27.67 9.66
C ALA A 35 9.79 -27.60 9.58
N THR A 36 10.39 -28.49 8.77
CA THR A 36 11.84 -28.47 8.50
C THR A 36 12.26 -27.20 7.78
N ALA A 37 11.53 -26.77 6.75
CA ALA A 37 11.82 -25.56 6.00
C ALA A 37 11.66 -24.28 6.86
N ILE A 38 10.62 -24.25 7.72
CA ILE A 38 10.43 -23.15 8.68
C ILE A 38 11.62 -23.07 9.63
N ARG A 39 12.08 -24.20 10.17
CA ARG A 39 13.24 -24.25 11.06
C ARG A 39 14.53 -23.82 10.36
N GLU A 40 14.77 -24.31 9.16
CA GLU A 40 15.96 -23.94 8.36
C GLU A 40 16.00 -22.44 8.07
N LEU A 41 14.87 -21.84 7.68
CA LEU A 41 14.74 -20.40 7.49
C LEU A 41 15.02 -19.61 8.77
N ALA A 42 14.45 -20.05 9.89
CA ALA A 42 14.67 -19.40 11.19
C ALA A 42 16.15 -19.43 11.59
N HIS A 43 16.83 -20.57 11.42
CA HIS A 43 18.27 -20.68 11.68
C HIS A 43 19.12 -19.86 10.72
N ALA A 44 18.78 -19.84 9.43
CA ALA A 44 19.49 -19.04 8.43
C ALA A 44 19.37 -17.54 8.72
N TYR A 45 18.16 -17.08 9.03
CA TYR A 45 17.92 -15.68 9.38
C TYR A 45 18.61 -15.28 10.69
N ALA A 46 18.43 -16.06 11.76
CA ALA A 46 19.02 -15.75 13.06
C ALA A 46 20.54 -15.91 13.09
N GLY A 47 21.11 -16.81 12.29
CA GLY A 47 22.55 -17.08 12.22
C GLY A 47 23.32 -16.13 11.29
N ALA A 48 22.65 -15.33 10.49
CA ALA A 48 23.28 -14.35 9.63
C ALA A 48 23.93 -13.23 10.45
N ASP A 49 25.07 -12.71 10.02
CA ASP A 49 25.65 -11.49 10.62
C ASP A 49 24.73 -10.29 10.43
N ARG A 50 24.14 -10.19 9.22
CA ARG A 50 23.18 -9.15 8.84
C ARG A 50 22.10 -9.73 7.97
N ALA A 51 20.84 -9.38 8.25
CA ALA A 51 19.73 -9.82 7.46
C ALA A 51 18.67 -8.70 7.34
N GLN A 52 17.92 -8.74 6.25
CA GLN A 52 16.81 -7.83 5.99
C GLN A 52 15.53 -8.63 5.79
N LEU A 53 14.42 -8.12 6.28
CA LEU A 53 13.07 -8.58 5.99
C LEU A 53 12.43 -7.63 5.00
N LEU A 54 12.18 -8.12 3.78
CA LEU A 54 11.54 -7.36 2.73
C LEU A 54 10.12 -7.89 2.53
N TRP A 55 9.14 -7.01 2.50
CA TRP A 55 7.74 -7.37 2.22
C TRP A 55 7.00 -6.27 1.47
N THR A 56 5.83 -6.63 0.97
CA THR A 56 4.88 -5.70 0.36
C THR A 56 3.45 -6.18 0.63
N LEU A 57 2.54 -5.96 -0.27
CA LEU A 57 1.09 -6.12 -0.11
C LEU A 57 0.64 -7.54 0.24
N GLY A 58 1.44 -8.57 -0.08
CA GLY A 58 1.17 -9.95 0.35
C GLY A 58 1.10 -10.13 1.87
N ILE A 59 1.75 -9.25 2.64
CA ILE A 59 1.68 -9.20 4.12
C ILE A 59 0.59 -8.25 4.60
N THR A 60 0.32 -7.16 3.87
CA THR A 60 -0.47 -6.04 4.37
C THR A 60 -1.89 -5.94 3.80
N GLU A 61 -2.26 -6.63 2.73
CA GLU A 61 -3.64 -6.65 2.21
C GLU A 61 -4.46 -7.78 2.83
N HIS A 62 -4.55 -7.76 4.17
CA HIS A 62 -5.33 -8.66 5.00
C HIS A 62 -6.06 -7.89 6.11
N HIS A 63 -7.15 -8.47 6.64
CA HIS A 63 -7.91 -7.85 7.72
C HIS A 63 -7.15 -7.75 9.06
N ASN A 64 -5.97 -8.35 9.15
CA ASN A 64 -5.03 -8.31 10.30
C ASN A 64 -3.63 -7.79 9.87
N ALA A 65 -3.58 -6.89 8.90
CA ALA A 65 -2.37 -6.38 8.25
C ALA A 65 -1.33 -5.84 9.25
N VAL A 66 -1.77 -5.03 10.21
CA VAL A 66 -0.88 -4.45 11.22
C VAL A 66 -0.26 -5.53 12.10
N ASP A 67 -1.01 -6.55 12.49
CA ASP A 67 -0.50 -7.65 13.32
C ASP A 67 0.52 -8.50 12.56
N ASN A 68 0.33 -8.71 11.27
CA ASN A 68 1.34 -9.33 10.42
C ASN A 68 2.67 -8.54 10.41
N VAL A 69 2.61 -7.23 10.27
CA VAL A 69 3.81 -6.36 10.32
C VAL A 69 4.46 -6.37 11.70
N LEU A 70 3.67 -6.34 12.78
CA LEU A 70 4.19 -6.45 14.14
C LEU A 70 4.91 -7.80 14.39
N GLY A 71 4.41 -8.88 13.78
CA GLY A 71 5.10 -10.18 13.78
C GLY A 71 6.50 -10.10 13.12
N LEU A 72 6.63 -9.39 12.00
CA LEU A 72 7.94 -9.15 11.36
C LEU A 72 8.85 -8.26 12.23
N CYS A 73 8.28 -7.24 12.88
CA CYS A 73 9.03 -6.41 13.83
C CYS A 73 9.57 -7.25 15.00
N ASN A 74 8.76 -8.12 15.58
CA ASN A 74 9.19 -9.03 16.63
C ASN A 74 10.35 -9.93 16.19
N LEU A 75 10.30 -10.46 14.96
CA LEU A 75 11.37 -11.31 14.43
C LEU A 75 12.69 -10.53 14.28
N ALA A 76 12.64 -9.29 13.84
CA ALA A 76 13.81 -8.42 13.78
C ALA A 76 14.37 -8.09 15.17
N LEU A 77 13.50 -7.84 16.16
CA LEU A 77 13.91 -7.60 17.55
C LEU A 77 14.52 -8.83 18.22
N LEU A 78 13.97 -10.04 17.96
CA LEU A 78 14.53 -11.30 18.48
C LEU A 78 15.99 -11.50 18.07
N THR A 79 16.33 -11.12 16.86
CA THR A 79 17.64 -11.40 16.27
C THR A 79 18.59 -10.22 16.34
N GLY A 80 18.09 -8.99 16.59
CA GLY A 80 18.86 -7.76 16.50
C GLY A 80 19.15 -7.35 15.06
N HIS A 81 18.38 -7.84 14.07
CA HIS A 81 18.48 -7.43 12.68
C HIS A 81 17.74 -6.13 12.40
N VAL A 82 18.05 -5.10 13.18
CA VAL A 82 17.51 -3.75 13.08
C VAL A 82 18.54 -2.74 13.57
N GLY A 83 18.50 -1.51 13.09
CA GLY A 83 19.34 -0.42 13.58
C GLY A 83 20.82 -0.49 13.19
N ARG A 84 21.17 -1.32 12.20
CA ARG A 84 22.54 -1.46 11.68
C ARG A 84 22.55 -1.46 10.15
N TRP A 85 23.66 -1.01 9.60
CA TRP A 85 23.88 -1.12 8.16
C TRP A 85 23.73 -2.56 7.66
N GLY A 86 22.94 -2.75 6.59
CA GLY A 86 22.67 -4.06 6.00
C GLY A 86 21.70 -4.93 6.79
N SER A 87 21.07 -4.42 7.86
CA SER A 87 20.01 -5.09 8.60
C SER A 87 18.78 -4.20 8.70
N GLY A 88 17.60 -4.78 8.71
CA GLY A 88 16.37 -4.01 8.97
C GLY A 88 15.12 -4.56 8.34
N LEU A 89 14.08 -3.79 8.55
CA LEU A 89 12.74 -3.98 8.05
C LEU A 89 12.54 -3.10 6.81
N VAL A 90 12.20 -3.69 5.68
CA VAL A 90 12.16 -3.02 4.38
C VAL A 90 10.79 -3.20 3.72
N PRO A 91 9.80 -2.36 4.07
CA PRO A 91 8.54 -2.33 3.34
C PRO A 91 8.77 -1.79 1.92
N LEU A 92 8.64 -2.64 0.92
CA LEU A 92 8.79 -2.26 -0.48
C LEU A 92 7.53 -1.54 -0.95
N ARG A 93 7.69 -0.29 -1.34
CA ARG A 93 6.59 0.52 -1.88
C ARG A 93 6.33 0.15 -3.35
N GLY A 94 5.06 0.07 -3.74
CA GLY A 94 4.68 -0.34 -5.09
C GLY A 94 4.81 0.78 -6.12
N GLN A 95 4.15 1.90 -5.87
CA GLN A 95 4.09 3.01 -6.80
C GLN A 95 5.26 3.97 -6.62
N ASN A 96 5.57 4.71 -7.70
CA ASN A 96 6.50 5.83 -7.60
C ASN A 96 5.96 6.87 -6.61
N ASN A 97 6.84 7.34 -5.72
CA ASN A 97 6.54 8.36 -4.72
C ASN A 97 5.44 8.01 -3.68
N VAL A 98 5.03 6.75 -3.52
CA VAL A 98 4.06 6.41 -2.47
C VAL A 98 4.62 6.67 -1.06
N GLN A 99 5.92 6.52 -0.88
CA GLN A 99 6.58 6.92 0.36
C GLN A 99 6.47 8.45 0.56
N GLY A 100 6.80 9.23 -0.48
CA GLY A 100 6.71 10.68 -0.42
C GLY A 100 5.28 11.20 -0.20
N GLY A 101 4.27 10.57 -0.78
CA GLY A 101 2.87 10.89 -0.50
C GLY A 101 2.54 10.82 0.99
N GLY A 102 2.92 9.73 1.65
CA GLY A 102 2.76 9.61 3.10
C GLY A 102 3.59 10.62 3.90
N ASP A 103 4.85 10.84 3.50
CA ASP A 103 5.76 11.79 4.15
C ASP A 103 5.25 13.24 4.05
N MET A 104 4.55 13.58 2.96
CA MET A 104 3.96 14.90 2.72
C MET A 104 2.59 15.10 3.36
N GLY A 105 2.08 14.11 4.08
CA GLY A 105 0.81 14.22 4.82
C GLY A 105 -0.43 13.82 4.02
N ALA A 106 -0.30 13.10 2.89
CA ALA A 106 -1.43 12.53 2.16
C ALA A 106 -2.02 11.32 2.92
N LEU A 107 -2.31 11.51 4.19
CA LEU A 107 -2.90 10.53 5.11
C LEU A 107 -3.92 11.24 6.01
N PRO A 108 -5.01 10.55 6.42
CA PRO A 108 -6.11 11.20 7.12
C PRO A 108 -5.75 11.74 8.51
N ASN A 109 -4.65 11.33 9.08
CA ASN A 109 -4.23 11.67 10.45
C ASN A 109 -2.81 12.28 10.53
N LYS A 110 -2.21 12.66 9.39
CA LYS A 110 -0.85 13.20 9.35
C LYS A 110 -0.78 14.55 8.69
N LEU A 111 0.12 15.37 9.22
CA LEU A 111 0.61 16.60 8.62
C LEU A 111 1.92 16.32 7.86
N PRO A 112 2.37 17.22 6.97
CA PRO A 112 3.67 17.10 6.30
C PRO A 112 4.82 16.81 7.27
N GLY A 113 5.74 15.93 6.87
CA GLY A 113 6.79 15.40 7.74
C GLY A 113 6.31 14.28 8.65
N PHE A 114 5.20 13.62 8.29
CA PHE A 114 4.59 12.49 9.02
C PHE A 114 4.22 12.84 10.48
N GLN A 115 3.91 14.11 10.75
CA GLN A 115 3.57 14.62 12.06
C GLN A 115 2.09 14.35 12.38
N ASP A 116 1.77 14.01 13.63
CA ASP A 116 0.40 13.71 14.01
C ASP A 116 -0.48 14.95 14.07
N ILE A 117 -1.65 14.89 13.45
CA ILE A 117 -2.65 15.96 13.51
C ILE A 117 -3.20 16.16 14.94
N GLY A 118 -3.12 15.14 15.78
CA GLY A 118 -3.51 15.21 17.20
C GLY A 118 -2.43 15.82 18.11
N ASP A 119 -1.21 16.09 17.60
CA ASP A 119 -0.15 16.72 18.36
C ASP A 119 -0.33 18.26 18.37
N PRO A 120 -0.65 18.87 19.52
CA PRO A 120 -0.88 20.31 19.59
C PRO A 120 0.37 21.14 19.25
N VAL A 121 1.58 20.61 19.45
CA VAL A 121 2.83 21.31 19.11
C VAL A 121 3.02 21.33 17.58
N ALA A 122 2.77 20.19 16.92
CA ALA A 122 2.76 20.13 15.47
C ALA A 122 1.69 21.05 14.88
N MET A 123 0.44 20.94 15.36
CA MET A 123 -0.68 21.76 14.89
C MET A 123 -0.37 23.26 14.96
N ALA A 124 0.05 23.77 16.10
CA ALA A 124 0.36 25.18 16.30
C ALA A 124 1.42 25.70 15.32
N LYS A 125 2.41 24.88 14.99
CA LYS A 125 3.46 25.20 14.02
C LYS A 125 2.91 25.38 12.61
N PHE A 126 2.03 24.48 12.17
CA PHE A 126 1.38 24.56 10.85
C PHE A 126 0.37 25.71 10.78
N GLU A 127 -0.45 25.91 11.82
CA GLU A 127 -1.41 27.03 11.90
C GLU A 127 -0.71 28.39 11.81
N ALA A 128 0.46 28.52 12.43
CA ALA A 128 1.25 29.74 12.37
C ALA A 128 1.74 30.09 10.93
N VAL A 129 2.09 29.07 10.13
CA VAL A 129 2.54 29.25 8.75
C VAL A 129 1.35 29.41 7.79
N TYR A 130 0.30 28.62 7.97
CA TYR A 130 -0.87 28.65 7.09
C TYR A 130 -1.81 29.84 7.41
N GLY A 131 -1.67 30.47 8.57
CA GLY A 131 -2.48 31.60 8.96
C GLY A 131 -3.95 31.29 9.23
N THR A 132 -4.27 30.02 9.48
CA THR A 132 -5.62 29.53 9.74
C THR A 132 -5.61 28.40 10.76
N ALA A 133 -6.69 28.27 11.53
CA ALA A 133 -6.88 27.14 12.42
C ALA A 133 -7.12 25.86 11.61
N LEU A 134 -6.48 24.77 12.01
CA LEU A 134 -6.64 23.45 11.41
C LEU A 134 -7.60 22.58 12.23
N ASN A 135 -8.31 21.69 11.57
CA ASN A 135 -9.14 20.71 12.27
C ASN A 135 -8.26 19.61 12.91
N PRO A 136 -8.27 19.44 14.25
CA PRO A 136 -7.49 18.43 14.92
C PRO A 136 -8.08 17.01 14.80
N ALA A 137 -9.29 16.87 14.27
CA ALA A 137 -9.92 15.57 14.10
C ALA A 137 -9.33 14.86 12.86
N PRO A 138 -8.90 13.58 12.98
CA PRO A 138 -8.48 12.81 11.83
C PRO A 138 -9.58 12.73 10.78
N GLY A 139 -9.18 12.77 9.50
CA GLY A 139 -10.06 12.43 8.39
C GLY A 139 -10.37 10.93 8.37
N LEU A 140 -11.19 10.52 7.41
CA LEU A 140 -11.52 9.12 7.18
C LEU A 140 -10.50 8.48 6.23
N HIS A 141 -10.07 7.26 6.51
CA HIS A 141 -9.38 6.45 5.51
C HIS A 141 -10.35 5.93 4.45
N LEU A 142 -9.84 5.45 3.31
CA LEU A 142 -10.61 5.13 2.13
C LEU A 142 -11.84 4.25 2.41
N THR A 143 -11.68 3.13 3.10
CA THR A 143 -12.79 2.21 3.43
C THR A 143 -13.90 2.91 4.23
N LEU A 144 -13.55 3.71 5.24
CA LEU A 144 -14.53 4.49 6.01
C LEU A 144 -15.17 5.62 5.18
N MET A 145 -14.49 6.14 4.16
CA MET A 145 -15.10 7.09 3.22
C MET A 145 -16.22 6.41 2.42
N PHE A 146 -16.03 5.17 1.93
CA PHE A 146 -17.07 4.42 1.24
C PHE A 146 -18.25 4.11 2.17
N GLU A 147 -18.01 3.66 3.41
CA GLU A 147 -19.08 3.50 4.41
C GLU A 147 -19.83 4.82 4.70
N ALA A 148 -19.12 5.95 4.72
CA ALA A 148 -19.74 7.27 4.91
C ALA A 148 -20.51 7.74 3.67
N MET A 149 -20.12 7.37 2.45
CA MET A 149 -20.90 7.58 1.24
C MET A 149 -22.22 6.77 1.29
N GLU A 150 -22.16 5.52 1.72
CA GLU A 150 -23.36 4.68 1.89
C GLU A 150 -24.38 5.31 2.86
N ARG A 151 -23.90 5.85 3.98
CA ARG A 151 -24.75 6.59 4.93
C ARG A 151 -25.15 8.00 4.49
N ARG A 152 -24.63 8.47 3.33
CA ARG A 152 -24.83 9.85 2.83
C ARG A 152 -24.19 10.93 3.72
N ASP A 153 -23.23 10.56 4.59
CA ASP A 153 -22.43 11.49 5.38
C ASP A 153 -21.41 12.21 4.48
N ILE A 154 -20.85 11.50 3.49
CA ILE A 154 -20.08 12.06 2.37
C ILE A 154 -20.99 12.12 1.14
N ARG A 155 -21.12 13.31 0.54
CA ARG A 155 -21.94 13.56 -0.64
C ARG A 155 -21.14 14.15 -1.81
N ALA A 156 -19.92 14.58 -1.55
CA ALA A 156 -19.00 15.08 -2.57
C ALA A 156 -17.60 14.51 -2.35
N VAL A 157 -16.95 14.09 -3.43
CA VAL A 157 -15.59 13.55 -3.40
C VAL A 157 -14.75 14.18 -4.51
N TYR A 158 -13.51 14.51 -4.18
CA TYR A 158 -12.47 14.92 -5.13
C TYR A 158 -11.39 13.85 -5.17
N VAL A 159 -11.26 13.17 -6.30
CA VAL A 159 -10.29 12.10 -6.53
C VAL A 159 -9.12 12.66 -7.33
N ILE A 160 -7.90 12.43 -6.86
CA ILE A 160 -6.66 12.87 -7.50
C ILE A 160 -5.76 11.68 -7.79
N GLY A 161 -5.59 11.34 -9.08
CA GLY A 161 -4.67 10.32 -9.55
C GLY A 161 -4.99 8.89 -9.10
N GLU A 162 -6.27 8.59 -8.88
CA GLU A 162 -6.77 7.30 -8.44
C GLU A 162 -7.97 6.84 -9.26
N ASN A 163 -8.15 5.51 -9.36
CA ASN A 163 -9.25 4.92 -10.11
C ASN A 163 -10.06 3.91 -9.26
N PRO A 164 -10.74 4.36 -8.19
CA PRO A 164 -11.48 3.49 -7.28
C PRO A 164 -12.58 2.67 -7.97
N ALA A 165 -13.13 3.11 -9.08
CA ALA A 165 -14.08 2.31 -9.87
C ALA A 165 -13.48 1.03 -10.49
N ASP A 166 -12.16 0.83 -10.42
CA ASP A 166 -11.47 -0.39 -10.85
C ASP A 166 -10.64 -1.01 -9.72
N SER A 167 -10.16 -0.22 -8.76
CA SER A 167 -9.19 -0.68 -7.75
C SER A 167 -9.81 -1.11 -6.43
N GLU A 168 -11.05 -0.72 -6.12
CA GLU A 168 -11.67 -1.07 -4.84
C GLU A 168 -12.08 -2.55 -4.77
N ALA A 169 -12.09 -3.07 -3.53
CA ALA A 169 -12.73 -4.35 -3.23
C ALA A 169 -14.25 -4.22 -3.38
N ASP A 170 -14.93 -5.31 -3.72
CA ASP A 170 -16.36 -5.28 -4.05
C ASP A 170 -16.70 -4.11 -5.00
N VAL A 171 -16.02 -4.10 -6.13
CA VAL A 171 -15.96 -2.94 -7.04
C VAL A 171 -17.33 -2.52 -7.58
N GLU A 172 -18.30 -3.42 -7.70
CA GLU A 172 -19.66 -3.06 -8.11
C GLU A 172 -20.36 -2.18 -7.06
N HIS A 173 -20.18 -2.50 -5.77
CA HIS A 173 -20.67 -1.67 -4.68
C HIS A 173 -19.98 -0.29 -4.70
N ALA A 174 -18.65 -0.26 -4.84
CA ALA A 174 -17.91 0.99 -4.95
C ALA A 174 -18.39 1.89 -6.10
N ARG A 175 -18.64 1.31 -7.28
CA ARG A 175 -19.19 2.05 -8.44
C ARG A 175 -20.58 2.62 -8.16
N ALA A 176 -21.43 1.85 -7.50
CA ALA A 176 -22.77 2.31 -7.12
C ALA A 176 -22.69 3.51 -6.17
N LEU A 177 -21.79 3.48 -5.19
CA LEU A 177 -21.60 4.58 -4.24
C LEU A 177 -21.02 5.84 -4.91
N LEU A 178 -19.99 5.69 -5.78
CA LEU A 178 -19.43 6.81 -6.53
C LEU A 178 -20.48 7.47 -7.45
N SER A 179 -21.28 6.66 -8.15
CA SER A 179 -22.36 7.16 -9.01
C SER A 179 -23.51 7.82 -8.24
N GLY A 180 -23.65 7.51 -6.93
CA GLY A 180 -24.66 8.06 -6.05
C GLY A 180 -24.27 9.38 -5.37
N LEU A 181 -23.05 9.89 -5.59
CA LEU A 181 -22.61 11.17 -5.03
C LEU A 181 -23.37 12.36 -5.62
N ASP A 182 -23.52 13.42 -4.85
CA ASP A 182 -24.08 14.68 -5.35
C ASP A 182 -23.07 15.42 -6.24
N THR A 183 -21.76 15.22 -5.99
CA THR A 183 -20.67 15.78 -6.80
C THR A 183 -19.44 14.85 -6.75
N LEU A 184 -18.97 14.44 -7.90
CA LEU A 184 -17.70 13.72 -8.08
C LEU A 184 -16.79 14.54 -8.97
N VAL A 185 -15.66 14.97 -8.44
CA VAL A 185 -14.58 15.64 -9.18
C VAL A 185 -13.41 14.70 -9.31
N VAL A 186 -12.84 14.56 -10.50
CA VAL A 186 -11.67 13.73 -10.76
C VAL A 186 -10.57 14.55 -11.42
N GLN A 187 -9.36 14.42 -10.91
CA GLN A 187 -8.14 14.96 -11.51
C GLN A 187 -7.24 13.79 -11.88
N ASP A 188 -7.06 13.54 -13.16
CA ASP A 188 -6.30 12.37 -13.64
C ASP A 188 -5.63 12.66 -14.98
N ILE A 189 -4.62 11.87 -15.32
CA ILE A 189 -3.93 11.91 -16.61
C ILE A 189 -4.69 11.17 -17.72
N PHE A 190 -5.64 10.31 -17.35
CA PHE A 190 -6.48 9.55 -18.26
C PHE A 190 -7.96 9.69 -17.92
N LEU A 191 -8.83 9.50 -18.91
CA LEU A 191 -10.26 9.35 -18.70
C LEU A 191 -10.55 7.92 -18.20
N THR A 192 -10.25 7.68 -16.91
CA THR A 192 -10.47 6.41 -16.24
C THR A 192 -11.95 6.09 -16.07
N ARG A 193 -12.28 4.88 -15.61
CA ARG A 193 -13.68 4.53 -15.29
C ARG A 193 -14.25 5.43 -14.19
N THR A 194 -13.43 5.81 -13.20
CA THR A 194 -13.83 6.79 -12.18
C THR A 194 -14.07 8.17 -12.79
N ALA A 195 -13.17 8.62 -13.68
CA ALA A 195 -13.33 9.90 -14.38
C ALA A 195 -14.57 9.92 -15.29
N ALA A 196 -14.94 8.77 -15.87
CA ALA A 196 -16.17 8.65 -16.66
C ALA A 196 -17.47 8.77 -15.84
N LEU A 197 -17.41 8.56 -14.53
CA LEU A 197 -18.53 8.76 -13.60
C LEU A 197 -18.60 10.19 -13.05
N ALA A 198 -17.54 11.02 -13.26
CA ALA A 198 -17.40 12.32 -12.61
C ALA A 198 -18.26 13.40 -13.26
N ASP A 199 -18.71 14.36 -12.44
CA ASP A 199 -19.38 15.58 -12.88
C ASP A 199 -18.38 16.57 -13.51
N VAL A 200 -17.13 16.58 -12.98
CA VAL A 200 -16.04 17.45 -13.46
C VAL A 200 -14.74 16.64 -13.52
N VAL A 201 -14.02 16.76 -14.63
CA VAL A 201 -12.69 16.15 -14.80
C VAL A 201 -11.67 17.26 -15.09
N PHE A 202 -10.59 17.29 -14.29
CA PHE A 202 -9.43 18.13 -14.53
C PHE A 202 -8.32 17.32 -15.19
N PRO A 203 -7.87 17.67 -16.41
CA PRO A 203 -6.75 17.00 -17.05
C PRO A 203 -5.44 17.34 -16.32
N ALA A 204 -4.80 16.35 -15.75
CA ALA A 204 -3.54 16.49 -15.02
C ALA A 204 -2.33 16.13 -15.87
N SER A 205 -1.18 16.69 -15.52
CA SER A 205 0.11 16.31 -16.08
C SER A 205 0.74 15.13 -15.34
N VAL A 206 1.64 14.41 -16.01
CA VAL A 206 2.44 13.35 -15.41
C VAL A 206 3.52 13.95 -14.50
N ALA A 207 3.37 13.75 -13.19
CA ALA A 207 4.19 14.41 -12.17
C ALA A 207 5.70 14.16 -12.27
N TRP A 208 6.14 13.03 -12.81
CA TRP A 208 7.58 12.70 -12.92
C TRP A 208 8.19 12.96 -14.31
N ALA A 209 7.42 13.46 -15.25
CA ALA A 209 7.87 13.74 -16.62
C ALA A 209 7.51 15.14 -17.11
N GLU A 210 6.38 15.69 -16.66
CA GLU A 210 5.79 16.94 -17.13
C GLU A 210 5.75 18.04 -16.05
N SER A 211 6.18 17.74 -14.84
CA SER A 211 6.26 18.69 -13.71
C SER A 211 7.56 18.52 -12.94
N ASP A 212 8.04 19.63 -12.38
CA ASP A 212 9.13 19.60 -11.39
C ASP A 212 8.60 19.22 -10.01
N GLY A 213 9.48 18.62 -9.19
CA GLY A 213 9.12 18.26 -7.82
C GLY A 213 10.18 17.41 -7.13
N THR A 214 9.72 16.65 -6.15
CA THR A 214 10.51 15.62 -5.46
C THR A 214 9.78 14.29 -5.47
N VAL A 215 10.54 13.20 -5.46
CA VAL A 215 10.03 11.84 -5.25
C VAL A 215 10.83 11.18 -4.14
N THR A 216 10.18 10.35 -3.33
CA THR A 216 10.84 9.60 -2.25
C THR A 216 10.73 8.10 -2.54
N SER A 217 11.89 7.42 -2.61
CA SER A 217 11.97 5.97 -2.82
C SER A 217 11.64 5.17 -1.56
N SER A 218 11.49 3.86 -1.69
CA SER A 218 11.28 2.93 -0.56
C SER A 218 12.42 2.97 0.47
N GLU A 219 13.63 3.37 0.06
CA GLU A 219 14.78 3.56 0.95
C GLU A 219 14.82 4.94 1.62
N ARG A 220 13.73 5.70 1.53
CA ARG A 220 13.59 7.05 2.13
C ARG A 220 14.48 8.11 1.49
N ARG A 221 14.97 7.86 0.27
CA ARG A 221 15.76 8.81 -0.50
C ARG A 221 14.85 9.80 -1.20
N VAL A 222 14.91 11.06 -0.81
CA VAL A 222 14.26 12.18 -1.48
C VAL A 222 15.14 12.61 -2.65
N GLN A 223 14.59 12.60 -3.84
CA GLN A 223 15.28 12.94 -5.09
C GLN A 223 14.53 14.02 -5.85
N ARG A 224 15.25 14.81 -6.62
CA ARG A 224 14.64 15.76 -7.56
C ARG A 224 14.00 15.01 -8.74
N CYS A 225 12.78 15.39 -9.04
CA CYS A 225 12.10 15.07 -10.28
C CYS A 225 12.06 16.33 -11.18
N ARG A 226 12.50 16.21 -12.44
CA ARG A 226 12.57 17.34 -13.37
C ARG A 226 11.64 17.12 -14.53
N SER A 227 10.93 18.19 -14.91
CA SER A 227 10.16 18.19 -16.14
C SER A 227 11.05 17.93 -17.35
N ALA A 228 10.71 16.92 -18.14
CA ALA A 228 11.38 16.56 -19.38
C ALA A 228 10.49 16.74 -20.61
N LEU A 229 9.17 16.84 -20.40
CA LEU A 229 8.15 16.98 -21.44
C LEU A 229 7.21 18.12 -21.06
N SER A 230 6.61 18.73 -22.06
CA SER A 230 5.50 19.65 -21.84
C SER A 230 4.20 18.88 -21.67
N PRO A 231 3.31 19.28 -20.75
CA PRO A 231 1.98 18.68 -20.65
C PRO A 231 1.23 18.73 -21.98
N PRO A 232 0.49 17.67 -22.36
CA PRO A 232 -0.28 17.66 -23.60
C PRO A 232 -1.57 18.49 -23.47
N GLY A 233 -1.94 19.20 -24.53
CA GLY A 233 -3.21 19.91 -24.64
C GLY A 233 -3.42 20.94 -23.52
N GLU A 234 -4.47 20.73 -22.72
CA GLU A 234 -4.83 21.60 -21.58
C GLU A 234 -4.46 20.98 -20.22
N ALA A 235 -3.68 19.88 -20.20
CA ALA A 235 -3.21 19.26 -18.96
C ALA A 235 -2.28 20.21 -18.19
N ARG A 236 -2.42 20.23 -16.86
CA ARG A 236 -1.66 21.10 -15.96
C ARG A 236 -1.11 20.33 -14.75
N GLY A 237 -0.10 20.89 -14.11
CA GLY A 237 0.47 20.33 -12.89
C GLY A 237 -0.53 20.36 -11.73
N ASP A 238 -0.45 19.35 -10.85
CA ASP A 238 -1.37 19.19 -9.72
C ASP A 238 -1.42 20.42 -8.80
N ILE A 239 -0.25 21.00 -8.48
CA ILE A 239 -0.18 22.22 -7.65
C ILE A 239 -0.93 23.39 -8.34
N GLU A 240 -0.80 23.54 -9.64
CA GLU A 240 -1.46 24.59 -10.41
C GLU A 240 -2.98 24.42 -10.36
N ILE A 241 -3.48 23.21 -10.62
CA ILE A 241 -4.92 22.89 -10.59
C ILE A 241 -5.50 23.16 -9.19
N ILE A 242 -4.83 22.67 -8.14
CA ILE A 242 -5.29 22.83 -6.75
C ILE A 242 -5.32 24.31 -6.35
N CYS A 243 -4.27 25.07 -6.70
CA CYS A 243 -4.23 26.51 -6.39
C CYS A 243 -5.28 27.30 -7.17
N ASP A 244 -5.57 26.95 -8.42
CA ASP A 244 -6.60 27.60 -9.22
C ASP A 244 -8.00 27.28 -8.71
N LEU A 245 -8.25 26.03 -8.33
CA LEU A 245 -9.51 25.63 -7.70
C LEU A 245 -9.73 26.38 -6.38
N ALA A 246 -8.71 26.45 -5.53
CA ALA A 246 -8.78 27.23 -4.28
C ALA A 246 -9.07 28.71 -4.56
N GLY A 247 -8.40 29.31 -5.55
CA GLY A 247 -8.64 30.68 -5.99
C GLY A 247 -10.07 30.92 -6.47
N ALA A 248 -10.65 29.98 -7.23
CA ALA A 248 -12.05 30.02 -7.64
C ALA A 248 -13.03 29.94 -6.45
N MET A 249 -12.63 29.27 -5.36
CA MET A 249 -13.38 29.20 -4.11
C MET A 249 -13.12 30.40 -3.18
N GLY A 250 -12.34 31.39 -3.60
CA GLY A 250 -11.99 32.59 -2.83
C GLY A 250 -10.90 32.39 -1.78
N VAL A 251 -10.13 31.29 -1.87
CA VAL A 251 -9.02 30.97 -0.95
C VAL A 251 -7.70 31.16 -1.66
N GLY A 252 -6.82 31.97 -1.08
CA GLY A 252 -5.43 32.08 -1.54
C GLY A 252 -4.62 30.88 -1.02
N LEU A 253 -4.37 29.90 -1.87
CA LEU A 253 -3.52 28.75 -1.58
C LEU A 253 -2.22 28.89 -2.37
N GLY A 254 -1.09 28.70 -1.72
CA GLY A 254 0.24 28.73 -2.34
C GLY A 254 1.25 28.11 -1.38
N PRO A 255 2.50 28.00 -1.75
CA PRO A 255 3.14 28.46 -2.99
C PRO A 255 2.84 27.56 -4.21
N ARG A 256 2.87 28.18 -5.42
CA ARG A 256 2.64 27.45 -6.69
C ARG A 256 3.91 26.80 -7.25
N GLU A 257 5.06 27.40 -6.95
CA GLU A 257 6.34 26.91 -7.45
C GLU A 257 6.82 25.71 -6.64
N PRO A 258 7.22 24.60 -7.28
CA PRO A 258 7.64 23.37 -6.57
C PRO A 258 8.77 23.59 -5.56
N GLU A 259 9.78 24.41 -5.88
CA GLU A 259 10.85 24.74 -4.95
C GLU A 259 10.34 25.51 -3.72
N ALA A 260 9.44 26.45 -3.92
CA ALA A 260 8.85 27.24 -2.84
C ALA A 260 7.98 26.34 -1.94
N ALA A 261 7.19 25.42 -2.51
CA ALA A 261 6.41 24.43 -1.79
C ALA A 261 7.32 23.48 -0.98
N TRP A 262 8.41 23.02 -1.55
CA TRP A 262 9.42 22.23 -0.86
C TRP A 262 10.08 23.00 0.31
N ASN A 263 10.41 24.26 0.10
CA ASN A 263 11.02 25.09 1.14
C ASN A 263 10.05 25.38 2.31
N GLU A 264 8.76 25.55 2.03
CA GLU A 264 7.73 25.64 3.08
C GLU A 264 7.66 24.33 3.85
N LEU A 265 7.52 23.19 3.16
CA LEU A 265 7.44 21.88 3.77
C LEU A 265 8.65 21.60 4.67
N ARG A 266 9.88 21.74 4.17
CA ARG A 266 11.08 21.45 4.95
C ARG A 266 11.26 22.36 6.17
N SER A 267 10.71 23.57 6.15
CA SER A 267 10.70 24.46 7.31
C SER A 267 9.82 23.95 8.45
N LEU A 268 8.82 23.14 8.11
CA LEU A 268 7.84 22.54 9.03
C LEU A 268 8.18 21.09 9.40
N SER A 269 8.99 20.42 8.60
CA SER A 269 9.32 18.99 8.75
C SER A 269 10.74 18.80 9.31
N PRO A 270 10.91 18.41 10.59
CA PRO A 270 12.23 18.18 11.16
C PRO A 270 13.07 17.13 10.42
N MET A 271 12.43 16.14 9.83
CA MET A 271 13.16 15.08 9.12
C MET A 271 13.67 15.51 7.72
N HIS A 272 13.15 16.60 7.17
CA HIS A 272 13.55 17.13 5.87
C HIS A 272 14.29 18.48 5.95
N ALA A 273 14.46 19.04 7.14
CA ALA A 273 14.93 20.42 7.34
C ALA A 273 16.26 20.73 6.62
N GLY A 274 17.19 19.80 6.62
CA GLY A 274 18.50 19.94 5.96
C GLY A 274 18.51 19.62 4.48
N MET A 275 17.38 19.29 3.87
CA MET A 275 17.28 18.88 2.46
C MET A 275 16.92 20.07 1.56
N SER A 276 17.80 21.07 1.45
CA SER A 276 17.54 22.19 0.54
C SER A 276 17.43 21.71 -0.92
N TRP A 277 16.69 22.46 -1.74
CA TRP A 277 16.50 22.13 -3.15
C TRP A 277 17.84 22.00 -3.88
N ALA A 278 18.78 22.90 -3.59
CA ALA A 278 20.13 22.86 -4.15
C ALA A 278 20.93 21.63 -3.71
N ARG A 279 20.77 21.18 -2.46
CA ARG A 279 21.44 19.96 -1.98
C ARG A 279 20.89 18.71 -2.63
N LEU A 280 19.57 18.60 -2.75
CA LEU A 280 18.95 17.47 -3.46
C LEU A 280 19.42 17.36 -4.91
N GLU A 281 19.65 18.51 -5.54
CA GLU A 281 20.21 18.59 -6.89
C GLU A 281 21.68 18.16 -6.93
N ALA A 282 22.50 18.70 -6.06
CA ALA A 282 23.95 18.49 -6.07
C ALA A 282 24.35 17.09 -5.63
N GLU A 283 23.64 16.51 -4.67
CA GLU A 283 23.95 15.20 -4.08
C GLU A 283 23.16 14.03 -4.73
N GLY A 284 22.28 14.29 -5.69
CA GLY A 284 21.47 13.28 -6.36
C GLY A 284 20.43 12.63 -5.44
N GLY A 285 20.10 13.28 -4.34
CA GLY A 285 19.12 12.87 -3.34
C GLY A 285 19.72 12.53 -1.99
N LEU A 286 18.90 12.66 -0.94
CA LEU A 286 19.25 12.46 0.46
C LEU A 286 18.24 11.56 1.15
N GLN A 287 18.71 10.71 2.07
CA GLN A 287 17.84 9.87 2.88
C GLN A 287 17.44 10.60 4.17
N TRP A 288 16.13 10.68 4.42
CA TRP A 288 15.65 11.22 5.69
C TRP A 288 15.78 10.18 6.83
N PRO A 289 15.90 10.61 8.12
CA PRO A 289 16.02 11.98 8.63
C PRO A 289 17.32 12.69 8.18
N CYS A 290 17.17 13.97 7.81
CA CYS A 290 18.28 14.87 7.50
C CYS A 290 17.96 16.24 8.11
N PRO A 291 18.18 16.40 9.44
CA PRO A 291 17.65 17.51 10.23
C PRO A 291 18.41 18.83 10.05
N THR A 292 19.64 18.79 9.54
CA THR A 292 20.49 19.98 9.37
C THR A 292 21.19 20.00 8.02
N ASP A 293 21.61 21.18 7.58
CA ASP A 293 22.20 21.36 6.25
C ASP A 293 23.56 20.64 6.07
N ASP A 294 24.25 20.31 7.16
CA ASP A 294 25.50 19.54 7.18
C ASP A 294 25.29 18.03 7.42
N HIS A 295 24.07 17.59 7.72
CA HIS A 295 23.78 16.19 7.97
C HIS A 295 23.83 15.37 6.67
N PRO A 296 24.55 14.23 6.61
CA PRO A 296 24.76 13.46 5.37
C PRO A 296 23.54 12.63 4.91
N GLY A 297 22.43 12.70 5.62
CA GLY A 297 21.31 11.78 5.50
C GLY A 297 21.47 10.54 6.39
N SER A 298 20.39 9.76 6.53
CA SER A 298 20.35 8.59 7.42
C SER A 298 20.20 7.30 6.61
N PRO A 299 21.28 6.55 6.38
CA PRO A 299 21.23 5.34 5.55
C PRO A 299 20.42 4.19 6.15
N PHE A 300 20.24 4.17 7.46
CA PHE A 300 19.37 3.24 8.19
C PHE A 300 18.73 3.94 9.41
N LEU A 301 17.61 3.40 9.87
CA LEU A 301 16.89 3.92 11.04
C LEU A 301 17.19 3.11 12.30
N HIS A 302 16.78 3.63 13.45
CA HIS A 302 16.82 2.93 14.74
C HIS A 302 18.22 2.55 15.23
N GLY A 303 19.28 3.25 14.78
CA GLY A 303 20.65 3.03 15.26
C GLY A 303 20.80 3.16 16.77
N TRP A 304 19.97 4.00 17.37
CA TRP A 304 19.91 4.24 18.82
C TRP A 304 19.66 2.96 19.65
N LEU A 305 19.10 1.90 19.06
CA LEU A 305 18.92 0.60 19.73
C LEU A 305 20.26 -0.06 20.12
N TRP A 306 21.36 0.40 19.57
CA TRP A 306 22.71 -0.12 19.83
C TRP A 306 23.59 0.83 20.64
N GLU A 307 23.03 1.97 21.09
CA GLU A 307 23.70 2.93 21.98
C GLU A 307 23.51 2.52 23.44
N ASP A 308 24.51 2.72 24.28
CA ASP A 308 24.49 2.29 25.68
C ASP A 308 23.32 2.86 26.51
N ASP A 309 22.88 4.07 26.18
CA ASP A 309 21.77 4.78 26.82
C ASP A 309 20.50 4.82 25.94
N LEU A 310 20.47 4.03 24.86
CA LEU A 310 19.40 4.01 23.88
C LEU A 310 19.09 5.38 23.26
N GLY A 311 20.08 6.29 23.20
CA GLY A 311 19.87 7.67 22.76
C GLY A 311 18.85 8.42 23.60
N GLY A 312 18.71 8.07 24.89
CA GLY A 312 17.72 8.63 25.81
C GLY A 312 16.27 8.23 25.53
N ARG A 313 16.03 7.12 24.82
CA ARG A 313 14.70 6.62 24.44
C ARG A 313 14.33 5.38 25.25
N GLU A 314 13.03 5.07 25.26
CA GLU A 314 12.53 3.82 25.82
C GLU A 314 12.91 2.63 24.92
N PRO A 315 13.19 1.44 25.51
CA PRO A 315 13.44 0.22 24.75
C PRO A 315 12.28 -0.12 23.80
N ALA A 316 12.59 -0.75 22.67
CA ALA A 316 11.59 -1.15 21.69
C ALA A 316 10.67 -2.26 22.25
N PRO A 317 9.35 -2.13 22.20
CA PRO A 317 8.45 -3.13 22.75
C PRO A 317 8.26 -4.32 21.80
N PHE A 318 8.28 -5.55 22.34
CA PHE A 318 7.66 -6.68 21.67
C PHE A 318 6.14 -6.52 21.66
N SER A 319 5.54 -6.87 20.54
CA SER A 319 4.08 -6.83 20.38
C SER A 319 3.51 -8.25 20.50
N VAL A 320 2.56 -8.44 21.41
CA VAL A 320 1.78 -9.67 21.45
C VAL A 320 0.70 -9.58 20.40
N VAL A 321 0.76 -10.47 19.41
CA VAL A 321 -0.22 -10.60 18.33
C VAL A 321 -0.67 -12.04 18.20
N GLU A 322 -1.93 -12.24 17.85
CA GLU A 322 -2.52 -13.56 17.66
C GLU A 322 -2.73 -13.83 16.17
N HIS A 323 -2.55 -15.08 15.77
CA HIS A 323 -2.87 -15.49 14.41
C HIS A 323 -4.39 -15.44 14.18
N ALA A 324 -4.80 -14.78 13.12
CA ALA A 324 -6.16 -14.84 12.60
C ALA A 324 -6.14 -15.34 11.15
N GLY A 325 -6.95 -16.36 10.85
CA GLY A 325 -7.13 -16.84 9.49
C GLY A 325 -7.88 -15.79 8.63
N PRO A 326 -8.00 -16.00 7.31
CA PRO A 326 -8.73 -15.12 6.42
C PRO A 326 -10.15 -14.82 6.92
N HIS A 327 -10.62 -13.59 6.70
CA HIS A 327 -11.98 -13.21 7.10
C HIS A 327 -13.03 -14.11 6.45
N GLU A 328 -12.91 -14.32 5.16
CA GLU A 328 -13.81 -15.18 4.40
C GLU A 328 -13.37 -16.64 4.51
N GLN A 329 -14.21 -17.48 5.12
CA GLN A 329 -13.93 -18.90 5.32
C GLN A 329 -14.33 -19.71 4.08
N LEU A 330 -13.59 -20.78 3.77
CA LEU A 330 -14.00 -21.75 2.75
C LEU A 330 -15.23 -22.52 3.17
N SER A 331 -16.06 -22.90 2.21
CA SER A 331 -17.29 -23.67 2.40
C SER A 331 -17.48 -24.67 1.26
N ASP A 332 -18.47 -25.57 1.40
CA ASP A 332 -18.83 -26.49 0.31
C ASP A 332 -19.30 -25.73 -0.95
N GLU A 333 -19.84 -24.54 -0.79
CA GLU A 333 -20.28 -23.68 -1.91
C GLU A 333 -19.11 -22.94 -2.56
N PHE A 334 -18.13 -22.48 -1.75
CA PHE A 334 -16.96 -21.75 -2.21
C PHE A 334 -15.67 -22.43 -1.66
N PRO A 335 -15.28 -23.54 -2.29
CA PRO A 335 -14.24 -24.42 -1.72
C PRO A 335 -12.80 -23.99 -2.04
N PHE A 336 -12.58 -23.00 -2.89
CA PHE A 336 -11.25 -22.57 -3.28
C PHE A 336 -10.88 -21.23 -2.63
N ARG A 337 -9.62 -21.09 -2.22
CA ARG A 337 -9.03 -19.83 -1.83
C ARG A 337 -8.52 -19.10 -3.07
N LEU A 338 -9.04 -17.90 -3.33
CA LEU A 338 -8.50 -17.00 -4.34
C LEU A 338 -7.56 -15.99 -3.67
N THR A 339 -6.33 -15.90 -4.17
CA THR A 339 -5.42 -14.80 -3.87
C THR A 339 -5.16 -13.99 -5.14
N THR A 340 -5.05 -12.67 -5.00
CA THR A 340 -4.77 -11.77 -6.11
C THR A 340 -3.35 -11.22 -6.02
N GLY A 341 -2.79 -10.82 -7.13
CA GLY A 341 -1.44 -10.28 -7.14
C GLY A 341 -1.07 -9.57 -8.42
N ARG A 342 0.18 -9.10 -8.45
CA ARG A 342 0.78 -8.44 -9.60
C ARG A 342 1.68 -9.40 -10.36
N SER A 343 1.67 -9.29 -11.68
CA SER A 343 2.71 -9.84 -12.55
C SER A 343 3.72 -8.76 -12.91
N LEU A 344 5.00 -9.13 -13.05
CA LEU A 344 6.09 -8.19 -13.28
C LEU A 344 6.02 -7.43 -14.61
N ASP A 345 5.29 -7.95 -15.58
CA ASP A 345 5.09 -7.36 -16.90
C ASP A 345 3.90 -6.38 -16.96
N SER A 346 3.20 -6.17 -15.84
CA SER A 346 2.00 -5.35 -15.76
C SER A 346 1.93 -4.60 -14.42
N TYR A 347 1.07 -3.59 -14.32
CA TYR A 347 1.04 -2.69 -13.18
C TYR A 347 -0.39 -2.37 -12.72
N ASN A 348 -0.80 -2.86 -11.56
CA ASN A 348 -2.11 -2.62 -10.95
C ASN A 348 -3.29 -2.79 -11.93
N THR A 349 -4.35 -2.00 -11.79
CA THR A 349 -5.52 -1.95 -12.68
C THR A 349 -5.36 -0.94 -13.84
N GLY A 350 -4.27 -0.18 -13.86
CA GLY A 350 -4.11 0.99 -14.72
C GLY A 350 -3.26 0.81 -15.97
N VAL A 351 -2.71 -0.38 -16.22
CA VAL A 351 -1.81 -0.61 -17.37
C VAL A 351 -2.49 -0.27 -18.70
N GLN A 352 -3.79 -0.55 -18.81
CA GLN A 352 -4.56 -0.33 -20.02
C GLN A 352 -5.19 1.06 -20.11
N SER A 353 -5.18 1.84 -19.04
CA SER A 353 -5.86 3.15 -18.96
C SER A 353 -5.40 4.13 -20.04
N GLY A 354 -4.13 4.06 -20.45
CA GLY A 354 -3.55 4.86 -21.52
C GLY A 354 -3.58 4.21 -22.91
N GLY A 355 -4.30 3.10 -23.09
CA GLY A 355 -4.29 2.32 -24.33
C GLY A 355 -3.00 1.54 -24.55
N PHE A 356 -2.21 1.31 -23.47
CA PHE A 356 -1.02 0.47 -23.56
C PHE A 356 -1.43 -1.00 -23.68
N GLU A 357 -0.95 -1.66 -24.72
CA GLU A 357 -1.12 -3.10 -24.92
C GLU A 357 0.18 -3.81 -24.51
N SER A 358 0.11 -4.71 -23.52
CA SER A 358 1.25 -5.54 -23.17
C SER A 358 1.60 -6.49 -24.32
N PRO A 359 2.84 -6.49 -24.83
CA PRO A 359 3.23 -7.42 -25.88
C PRO A 359 3.39 -8.87 -25.38
N ILE A 360 3.33 -9.08 -24.07
CA ILE A 360 3.60 -10.37 -23.41
C ILE A 360 2.29 -11.00 -22.90
N ARG A 361 1.30 -10.19 -22.51
CA ARG A 361 0.08 -10.63 -21.85
C ARG A 361 -1.15 -9.92 -22.43
N TYR A 362 -2.17 -10.69 -22.75
CA TYR A 362 -3.41 -10.22 -23.37
C TYR A 362 -4.64 -10.33 -22.47
N GLY A 363 -4.45 -10.58 -21.18
CA GLY A 363 -5.54 -10.70 -20.20
C GLY A 363 -5.11 -11.44 -18.95
N ASP A 364 -6.02 -11.49 -18.00
CA ASP A 364 -5.85 -12.24 -16.77
C ASP A 364 -6.30 -13.69 -16.96
N ALA A 365 -5.68 -14.62 -16.22
CA ALA A 365 -6.02 -16.03 -16.19
C ALA A 365 -6.08 -16.51 -14.74
N LEU A 366 -6.91 -17.54 -14.50
CA LEU A 366 -6.96 -18.21 -13.20
C LEU A 366 -5.89 -19.29 -13.13
N ASP A 367 -4.92 -19.12 -12.28
CA ASP A 367 -3.92 -20.14 -11.99
C ASP A 367 -4.51 -21.17 -11.04
N VAL A 368 -4.43 -22.44 -11.42
CA VAL A 368 -4.92 -23.58 -10.65
C VAL A 368 -3.88 -24.70 -10.63
N SER A 369 -3.91 -25.53 -9.59
CA SER A 369 -3.05 -26.69 -9.53
C SER A 369 -3.44 -27.76 -10.57
N PRO A 370 -2.50 -28.63 -10.99
CA PRO A 370 -2.84 -29.77 -11.87
C PRO A 370 -3.92 -30.69 -11.31
N SER A 371 -3.93 -30.90 -9.98
CA SER A 371 -4.93 -31.74 -9.32
C SER A 371 -6.32 -31.11 -9.32
N ASP A 372 -6.39 -29.79 -9.09
CA ASP A 372 -7.68 -29.07 -9.13
C ASP A 372 -8.21 -29.00 -10.55
N ALA A 373 -7.34 -28.75 -11.54
CA ALA A 373 -7.73 -28.79 -12.95
C ALA A 373 -8.31 -30.16 -13.34
N ALA A 374 -7.67 -31.25 -12.89
CA ALA A 374 -8.16 -32.62 -13.13
C ALA A 374 -9.50 -32.88 -12.43
N MET A 375 -9.66 -32.44 -11.18
CA MET A 375 -10.91 -32.57 -10.40
C MET A 375 -12.05 -31.80 -11.05
N LEU A 376 -11.79 -30.57 -11.55
CA LEU A 376 -12.76 -29.74 -12.25
C LEU A 376 -13.03 -30.19 -13.68
N GLY A 377 -12.18 -31.06 -14.24
CA GLY A 377 -12.27 -31.52 -15.63
C GLY A 377 -12.00 -30.41 -16.64
N VAL A 378 -11.10 -29.48 -16.33
CA VAL A 378 -10.74 -28.35 -17.19
C VAL A 378 -9.34 -28.51 -17.75
N ALA A 379 -9.13 -28.04 -18.97
CA ALA A 379 -7.83 -28.01 -19.64
C ALA A 379 -7.19 -26.62 -19.55
N ASP A 380 -5.89 -26.56 -19.79
CA ASP A 380 -5.14 -25.29 -19.88
C ASP A 380 -5.73 -24.42 -21.00
N GLY A 381 -5.98 -23.14 -20.73
CA GLY A 381 -6.65 -22.21 -21.63
C GLY A 381 -8.17 -22.33 -21.71
N GLU A 382 -8.78 -23.34 -21.08
CA GLU A 382 -10.25 -23.48 -21.08
C GLU A 382 -10.89 -22.39 -20.21
N ARG A 383 -11.99 -21.80 -20.67
CA ARG A 383 -12.70 -20.76 -19.89
C ARG A 383 -13.57 -21.39 -18.81
N VAL A 384 -13.52 -20.80 -17.64
CA VAL A 384 -14.32 -21.14 -16.47
C VAL A 384 -15.07 -19.92 -15.97
N ARG A 385 -16.15 -20.15 -15.21
CA ARG A 385 -16.78 -19.12 -14.39
C ARG A 385 -16.24 -19.23 -12.97
N VAL A 386 -15.69 -18.13 -12.47
CA VAL A 386 -15.26 -17.98 -11.08
C VAL A 386 -16.29 -17.13 -10.37
N SER A 387 -16.84 -17.62 -9.28
CA SER A 387 -17.90 -16.95 -8.51
C SER A 387 -17.50 -16.80 -7.06
N SER A 388 -17.80 -15.67 -6.46
CA SER A 388 -17.76 -15.40 -5.01
C SER A 388 -19.16 -15.04 -4.52
N PRO A 389 -19.41 -14.83 -3.21
CA PRO A 389 -20.71 -14.36 -2.73
C PRO A 389 -21.18 -13.03 -3.34
N ARG A 390 -20.26 -12.23 -3.90
CA ARG A 390 -20.52 -10.86 -4.43
C ARG A 390 -20.81 -10.85 -5.93
N GLY A 391 -20.17 -11.74 -6.68
CA GLY A 391 -20.33 -11.74 -8.13
C GLY A 391 -19.58 -12.85 -8.83
N SER A 392 -19.49 -12.77 -10.15
CA SER A 392 -18.78 -13.76 -10.95
C SER A 392 -18.10 -13.15 -12.17
N VAL A 393 -17.00 -13.75 -12.58
CA VAL A 393 -16.27 -13.42 -13.80
C VAL A 393 -15.98 -14.68 -14.62
N GLU A 394 -15.72 -14.52 -15.91
CA GLU A 394 -15.31 -15.62 -16.79
C GLU A 394 -13.90 -15.37 -17.31
N MET A 395 -13.00 -16.32 -17.08
CA MET A 395 -11.60 -16.20 -17.49
C MET A 395 -11.00 -17.54 -17.90
N PRO A 396 -9.91 -17.55 -18.68
CA PRO A 396 -9.19 -18.78 -18.99
C PRO A 396 -8.47 -19.33 -17.76
N VAL A 397 -8.37 -20.65 -17.68
CA VAL A 397 -7.53 -21.36 -16.71
C VAL A 397 -6.09 -21.41 -17.22
N ARG A 398 -5.13 -21.26 -16.29
CA ARG A 398 -3.73 -21.57 -16.52
C ARG A 398 -3.28 -22.62 -15.48
N ILE A 399 -2.82 -23.77 -15.94
CA ILE A 399 -2.40 -24.84 -15.03
C ILE A 399 -0.97 -24.60 -14.57
N GLN A 400 -0.78 -24.39 -13.25
CA GLN A 400 0.49 -24.05 -12.63
C GLN A 400 0.91 -25.13 -11.64
N PRO A 401 2.00 -25.86 -11.88
CA PRO A 401 2.43 -26.96 -11.02
C PRO A 401 2.87 -26.52 -9.61
N ASP A 402 3.26 -25.26 -9.45
CA ASP A 402 3.76 -24.73 -8.20
C ASP A 402 2.67 -24.16 -7.27
N ILE A 403 1.41 -24.15 -7.72
CA ILE A 403 0.27 -23.73 -6.88
C ILE A 403 -0.25 -24.92 -6.09
N PRO A 404 -0.36 -24.82 -4.75
CA PRO A 404 -0.94 -25.87 -3.93
C PRO A 404 -2.41 -26.15 -4.27
N PRO A 405 -2.89 -27.40 -4.12
CA PRO A 405 -4.30 -27.70 -4.28
C PRO A 405 -5.20 -26.86 -3.34
N GLY A 406 -6.35 -26.42 -3.89
CA GLY A 406 -7.31 -25.58 -3.19
C GLY A 406 -6.95 -24.08 -3.15
N LEU A 407 -5.75 -23.70 -3.55
CA LEU A 407 -5.34 -22.32 -3.74
C LEU A 407 -5.41 -21.96 -5.22
N THR A 408 -5.92 -20.79 -5.52
CA THR A 408 -5.94 -20.21 -6.87
C THR A 408 -5.37 -18.81 -6.87
N PHE A 409 -4.81 -18.38 -7.97
CA PHE A 409 -4.22 -17.05 -8.13
C PHE A 409 -4.70 -16.41 -9.41
N THR A 410 -4.93 -15.10 -9.37
CA THR A 410 -5.13 -14.30 -10.58
C THR A 410 -4.54 -12.91 -10.40
N THR A 411 -4.30 -12.24 -11.53
CA THR A 411 -3.97 -10.82 -11.55
C THR A 411 -5.24 -9.97 -11.74
N PHE A 412 -5.13 -8.66 -11.58
CA PHE A 412 -6.23 -7.69 -11.74
C PHE A 412 -5.84 -6.59 -12.74
N HIS A 413 -5.04 -6.96 -13.75
CA HIS A 413 -4.41 -5.98 -14.63
C HIS A 413 -5.30 -5.53 -15.79
N PHE A 414 -6.33 -6.29 -16.11
CA PHE A 414 -7.16 -6.07 -17.30
C PHE A 414 -8.66 -5.99 -16.93
N PRO A 415 -9.07 -4.98 -16.11
CA PRO A 415 -10.45 -4.91 -15.62
C PRO A 415 -11.49 -4.74 -16.74
N GLU A 416 -11.09 -4.23 -17.91
CA GLU A 416 -11.97 -4.16 -19.09
C GLU A 416 -12.31 -5.54 -19.69
N LEU A 417 -11.44 -6.54 -19.47
CA LEU A 417 -11.63 -7.90 -19.96
C LEU A 417 -12.14 -8.83 -18.88
N VAL A 418 -11.56 -8.72 -17.66
CA VAL A 418 -11.93 -9.53 -16.50
C VAL A 418 -11.81 -8.67 -15.24
N ASP A 419 -12.94 -8.29 -14.71
CA ASP A 419 -12.99 -7.42 -13.52
C ASP A 419 -12.90 -8.26 -12.24
N VAL A 420 -11.67 -8.63 -11.88
CA VAL A 420 -11.38 -9.55 -10.78
C VAL A 420 -11.85 -9.01 -9.41
N ASN A 421 -11.88 -7.68 -9.24
CA ASN A 421 -12.31 -7.07 -7.98
C ASN A 421 -13.82 -7.23 -7.68
N VAL A 422 -14.61 -7.69 -8.63
CA VAL A 422 -15.98 -8.22 -8.38
C VAL A 422 -15.96 -9.42 -7.43
N LEU A 423 -14.84 -10.16 -7.36
CA LEU A 423 -14.73 -11.36 -6.52
C LEU A 423 -14.18 -11.07 -5.12
N THR A 424 -13.46 -9.95 -4.93
CA THR A 424 -12.77 -9.64 -3.67
C THR A 424 -13.74 -9.18 -2.59
N ASN A 425 -13.41 -9.45 -1.31
CA ASN A 425 -14.24 -9.05 -0.18
C ASN A 425 -13.80 -7.68 0.36
N ASP A 426 -14.72 -6.99 1.02
CA ASP A 426 -14.56 -5.67 1.62
C ASP A 426 -14.12 -5.68 3.08
N ALA A 427 -13.76 -6.85 3.63
CA ALA A 427 -13.17 -6.93 4.96
C ALA A 427 -11.86 -6.12 5.03
N TRP A 428 -11.58 -5.51 6.15
CA TRP A 428 -10.45 -4.62 6.32
C TRP A 428 -9.83 -4.67 7.71
N ASP A 429 -8.55 -4.33 7.79
CA ASP A 429 -7.81 -4.21 9.04
C ASP A 429 -8.31 -3.00 9.85
N LYS A 430 -8.84 -3.23 11.04
CA LYS A 430 -9.41 -2.18 11.90
C LYS A 430 -8.37 -1.18 12.44
N LYS A 431 -7.07 -1.47 12.30
CA LYS A 431 -5.97 -0.60 12.74
C LYS A 431 -5.46 0.29 11.61
N SER A 432 -5.40 -0.21 10.37
CA SER A 432 -4.86 0.51 9.22
C SER A 432 -5.89 0.94 8.18
N GLY A 433 -7.07 0.32 8.17
CA GLY A 433 -8.08 0.54 7.12
C GLY A 433 -7.80 -0.19 5.80
N THR A 434 -6.81 -1.09 5.76
CA THR A 434 -6.42 -1.82 4.54
C THR A 434 -7.37 -2.97 4.25
N SER A 435 -7.88 -3.06 3.02
CA SER A 435 -8.79 -4.12 2.58
C SER A 435 -8.10 -5.47 2.37
N GLU A 436 -8.83 -6.58 2.56
CA GLU A 436 -8.33 -7.94 2.40
C GLU A 436 -8.49 -8.42 0.95
N PHE A 437 -7.58 -8.01 0.06
CA PHE A 437 -7.57 -8.44 -1.33
C PHE A 437 -7.00 -9.85 -1.57
N LYS A 438 -6.29 -10.41 -0.57
CA LYS A 438 -5.50 -11.64 -0.75
C LYS A 438 -6.20 -12.92 -0.36
N ALA A 439 -7.45 -12.87 0.07
CA ALA A 439 -8.11 -14.04 0.63
C ALA A 439 -9.62 -14.05 0.41
N ALA A 440 -10.07 -14.21 -0.83
CA ALA A 440 -11.47 -14.46 -1.14
C ALA A 440 -11.78 -15.97 -1.23
N ALA A 441 -13.01 -16.36 -0.92
CA ALA A 441 -13.53 -17.71 -1.14
C ALA A 441 -14.30 -17.76 -2.46
N VAL A 442 -13.96 -18.71 -3.33
CA VAL A 442 -14.56 -18.81 -4.68
C VAL A 442 -14.96 -20.22 -5.05
N ARG A 443 -15.92 -20.31 -5.98
CA ARG A 443 -16.28 -21.51 -6.71
C ARG A 443 -15.84 -21.38 -8.17
N ILE A 444 -15.41 -22.50 -8.75
CA ILE A 444 -14.99 -22.59 -10.14
C ILE A 444 -15.91 -23.55 -10.86
N ASP A 445 -16.62 -23.06 -11.85
CA ASP A 445 -17.55 -23.84 -12.65
C ASP A 445 -17.05 -23.92 -14.11
N LYS A 446 -16.97 -25.12 -14.65
CA LYS A 446 -16.72 -25.32 -16.08
C LYS A 446 -17.86 -24.73 -16.89
N LEU A 447 -17.55 -23.88 -17.87
CA LEU A 447 -18.55 -23.40 -18.81
C LEU A 447 -18.99 -24.55 -19.70
N GLY A 448 -20.31 -24.81 -19.74
CA GLY A 448 -20.85 -25.82 -20.64
C GLY A 448 -20.48 -25.49 -22.09
N ALA A 449 -20.12 -26.50 -22.89
CA ALA A 449 -19.98 -26.30 -24.31
C ALA A 449 -21.31 -25.71 -24.84
N HIS A 450 -21.27 -24.47 -25.31
CA HIS A 450 -22.40 -23.93 -26.07
C HIS A 450 -22.69 -24.88 -27.23
N ARG A 451 -23.83 -25.61 -27.14
CA ARG A 451 -24.35 -26.42 -28.25
C ARG A 451 -24.97 -25.50 -29.30
#